data_43ca80068c17732f8a79fbdbf99a8e88
#
_entry.id   43ca80068c17732f8a79fbdbf99a8e88
#
_cell.length_a   1.000
_cell.length_b   1.000
_cell.length_c   1.000
_cell.angle_alpha   90.00
_cell.angle_beta   90.00
_cell.angle_gamma   90.00
#
_symmetry.space_group_name_H-M   'P 1'
#
loop_
_entity.id
_entity.type
_entity.pdbx_description
1 polymer ?
#
loop_
_entity_poly.entity_id
_entity_poly.type
_entity_poly.pdbx_seq_one_letter_code
_entity_poly.pdbx_strand_id
1 'polypeptide(L)'
;MQSQGERYVLRINAKNHRQLDLDRRAEIEILQAVGEIGVATELVYADPAEGFLVTKFVDGDPWQRHMSGMTDTISQIAALLKTIHQLDGGGRVMDVRGKSAKYWQAINTDGIRAEKLRAIEQKVQAFILWAENENRSPCLCHNDLLAENIIVADDNRLVAIDWEYAAMGDPYFDLAVVVEGHELTPFFERQLLSDYLGCEPSAAEMRRLQYCRVEYAYLELLWYAVQSSSSPILMPDQLFEERLINLDQRLNSHDSLDANTSME
;
A
#
# COMPACT_ATOMS: atom_id res chain seq x y z
N MET A 1 -17.32 -4.57 19.85
CA MET A 1 -17.97 -4.00 21.07
C MET A 1 -19.34 -3.49 20.68
N GLN A 2 -20.30 -3.43 21.60
CA GLN A 2 -21.64 -2.91 21.33
C GLN A 2 -22.09 -2.03 22.50
N SER A 3 -22.67 -0.88 22.21
CA SER A 3 -23.24 0.05 23.19
C SER A 3 -24.48 0.72 22.59
N GLN A 4 -25.58 0.76 23.35
CA GLN A 4 -26.85 1.39 22.94
C GLN A 4 -27.38 0.94 21.57
N GLY A 5 -27.08 -0.31 21.13
CA GLY A 5 -27.46 -0.84 19.82
C GLY A 5 -26.46 -0.56 18.69
N GLU A 6 -25.47 0.31 18.90
CA GLU A 6 -24.40 0.55 17.92
C GLU A 6 -23.22 -0.43 18.10
N ARG A 7 -22.56 -0.76 16.99
CA ARG A 7 -21.39 -1.64 16.96
C ARG A 7 -20.11 -0.85 16.75
N TYR A 8 -19.04 -1.28 17.42
CA TYR A 8 -17.73 -0.62 17.38
C TYR A 8 -16.63 -1.65 17.19
N VAL A 9 -15.54 -1.23 16.59
CA VAL A 9 -14.28 -1.97 16.48
C VAL A 9 -13.27 -1.34 17.42
N LEU A 10 -12.67 -2.15 18.30
CA LEU A 10 -11.49 -1.78 19.08
C LEU A 10 -10.27 -2.38 18.39
N ARG A 11 -9.34 -1.53 17.95
CA ARG A 11 -8.02 -1.95 17.46
C ARG A 11 -6.97 -1.64 18.53
N ILE A 12 -6.19 -2.66 18.90
CA ILE A 12 -5.04 -2.55 19.78
C ILE A 12 -3.79 -2.56 18.90
N ASN A 13 -2.98 -1.52 19.02
CA ASN A 13 -1.80 -1.33 18.18
C ASN A 13 -0.69 -2.33 18.51
N ALA A 14 0.01 -2.82 17.49
CA ALA A 14 1.17 -3.65 17.67
C ALA A 14 2.32 -2.87 18.34
N LYS A 15 3.09 -3.55 19.20
CA LYS A 15 4.20 -2.93 19.94
C LYS A 15 5.39 -2.55 19.09
N ASN A 16 5.52 -3.16 17.90
CA ASN A 16 6.61 -2.94 16.95
C ASN A 16 6.38 -1.78 15.97
N HIS A 17 5.42 -0.88 16.25
CA HIS A 17 5.06 0.23 15.37
C HIS A 17 6.27 1.09 14.93
N ARG A 18 7.26 1.29 15.81
CA ARG A 18 8.49 2.04 15.48
C ARG A 18 9.35 1.34 14.45
N GLN A 19 9.43 0.00 14.52
CA GLN A 19 10.18 -0.83 13.56
C GLN A 19 9.52 -0.84 12.19
N LEU A 20 8.17 -0.69 12.16
CA LEU A 20 7.36 -0.62 10.94
C LEU A 20 7.21 0.81 10.40
N ASP A 21 7.88 1.79 11.02
CA ASP A 21 7.77 3.20 10.64
C ASP A 21 6.32 3.70 10.62
N LEU A 22 5.56 3.42 11.69
CA LEU A 22 4.18 3.85 11.86
C LEU A 22 4.10 5.06 12.79
N ASP A 23 3.32 6.08 12.37
CA ASP A 23 3.03 7.27 13.16
C ASP A 23 1.56 7.28 13.57
N ARG A 24 1.31 6.91 14.84
CA ARG A 24 -0.05 6.79 15.39
C ARG A 24 -0.81 8.11 15.53
N ARG A 25 -0.10 9.23 15.58
CA ARG A 25 -0.74 10.56 15.63
C ARG A 25 -1.19 10.96 14.23
N ALA A 26 -0.31 10.83 13.25
CA ALA A 26 -0.65 11.10 11.86
C ALA A 26 -1.82 10.20 11.39
N GLU A 27 -1.82 8.92 11.75
CA GLU A 27 -2.92 8.00 11.46
C GLU A 27 -4.26 8.52 12.02
N ILE A 28 -4.29 8.99 13.26
CA ILE A 28 -5.52 9.50 13.90
C ILE A 28 -6.02 10.76 13.18
N GLU A 29 -5.13 11.70 12.87
CA GLU A 29 -5.47 12.94 12.15
C GLU A 29 -6.03 12.63 10.76
N ILE A 30 -5.40 11.73 10.01
CA ILE A 30 -5.88 11.29 8.70
C ILE A 30 -7.23 10.57 8.84
N LEU A 31 -7.35 9.62 9.77
CA LEU A 31 -8.58 8.85 9.94
C LEU A 31 -9.79 9.73 10.31
N GLN A 32 -9.58 10.81 11.07
CA GLN A 32 -10.63 11.80 11.33
C GLN A 32 -11.10 12.47 10.04
N ALA A 33 -10.17 12.97 9.24
CA ALA A 33 -10.47 13.68 7.99
C ALA A 33 -11.17 12.78 6.96
N VAL A 34 -10.66 11.55 6.75
CA VAL A 34 -11.23 10.61 5.76
C VAL A 34 -12.57 10.01 6.23
N GLY A 35 -12.77 9.89 7.55
CA GLY A 35 -14.03 9.44 8.15
C GLY A 35 -15.18 10.43 7.93
N GLU A 36 -14.92 11.73 7.97
CA GLU A 36 -15.91 12.79 7.76
C GLU A 36 -16.52 12.76 6.34
N ILE A 37 -15.75 12.32 5.35
CA ILE A 37 -16.23 12.23 3.95
C ILE A 37 -16.73 10.83 3.56
N GLY A 38 -16.67 9.86 4.49
CA GLY A 38 -17.24 8.54 4.33
C GLY A 38 -16.44 7.55 3.48
N VAL A 39 -15.17 7.84 3.16
CA VAL A 39 -14.27 6.87 2.50
C VAL A 39 -13.59 5.94 3.51
N ALA A 40 -13.67 6.26 4.80
CA ALA A 40 -13.20 5.45 5.91
C ALA A 40 -14.30 5.28 6.96
N THR A 41 -14.04 4.41 7.94
CA THR A 41 -14.87 4.28 9.11
C THR A 41 -14.69 5.47 10.05
N GLU A 42 -15.77 5.92 10.70
CA GLU A 42 -15.74 7.05 11.64
C GLU A 42 -14.90 6.71 12.87
N LEU A 43 -13.93 7.56 13.20
CA LEU A 43 -13.17 7.48 14.45
C LEU A 43 -14.01 7.97 15.61
N VAL A 44 -14.22 7.11 16.60
CA VAL A 44 -14.99 7.42 17.81
C VAL A 44 -14.08 7.88 18.96
N TYR A 45 -12.95 7.20 19.14
CA TYR A 45 -11.99 7.48 20.18
C TYR A 45 -10.61 6.95 19.81
N ALA A 46 -9.57 7.63 20.22
CA ALA A 46 -8.21 7.13 20.12
C ALA A 46 -7.37 7.54 21.32
N ASP A 47 -6.51 6.63 21.77
CA ASP A 47 -5.46 6.91 22.74
C ASP A 47 -4.12 6.38 22.20
N PRO A 48 -3.32 7.26 21.57
CA PRO A 48 -2.04 6.84 21.01
C PRO A 48 -1.00 6.50 22.08
N ALA A 49 -1.16 6.98 23.33
CA ALA A 49 -0.26 6.67 24.44
C ALA A 49 -0.53 5.27 24.99
N GLU A 50 -1.80 4.90 25.12
CA GLU A 50 -2.23 3.56 25.53
C GLU A 50 -2.27 2.56 24.36
N GLY A 51 -2.09 3.05 23.12
CA GLY A 51 -1.91 2.21 21.94
C GLY A 51 -3.18 1.57 21.42
N PHE A 52 -4.32 2.27 21.43
CA PHE A 52 -5.55 1.76 20.83
C PHE A 52 -6.39 2.86 20.18
N LEU A 53 -7.31 2.44 19.32
CA LEU A 53 -8.36 3.30 18.78
C LEU A 53 -9.69 2.54 18.68
N VAL A 54 -10.78 3.29 18.61
CA VAL A 54 -12.14 2.78 18.47
C VAL A 54 -12.80 3.47 17.28
N THR A 55 -13.31 2.68 16.36
CA THR A 55 -14.06 3.16 15.20
C THR A 55 -15.48 2.61 15.20
N LYS A 56 -16.38 3.23 14.46
CA LYS A 56 -17.69 2.61 14.17
C LYS A 56 -17.48 1.34 13.35
N PHE A 57 -18.33 0.36 13.60
CA PHE A 57 -18.34 -0.86 12.78
C PHE A 57 -19.05 -0.55 11.47
N VAL A 58 -18.46 -0.98 10.35
CA VAL A 58 -19.06 -0.90 9.02
C VAL A 58 -19.81 -2.21 8.75
N ASP A 59 -21.11 -2.11 8.53
CA ASP A 59 -21.91 -3.23 8.06
C ASP A 59 -21.65 -3.46 6.58
N GLY A 60 -21.25 -4.66 6.21
CA GLY A 60 -20.88 -5.01 4.85
C GLY A 60 -20.02 -6.26 4.77
N ASP A 61 -19.61 -6.58 3.57
CA ASP A 61 -18.77 -7.73 3.28
C ASP A 61 -17.34 -7.32 2.90
N PRO A 62 -16.32 -8.13 3.25
CA PRO A 62 -14.97 -7.95 2.74
C PRO A 62 -14.96 -7.98 1.21
N TRP A 63 -14.18 -7.11 0.61
CA TRP A 63 -14.05 -6.95 -0.84
C TRP A 63 -13.89 -8.25 -1.62
N GLN A 64 -13.09 -9.18 -1.13
CA GLN A 64 -12.79 -10.46 -1.82
C GLN A 64 -14.01 -11.28 -2.21
N ARG A 65 -15.15 -11.11 -1.53
CA ARG A 65 -16.39 -11.83 -1.83
C ARG A 65 -17.12 -11.29 -3.05
N HIS A 66 -16.77 -10.09 -3.52
CA HIS A 66 -17.48 -9.38 -4.60
C HIS A 66 -16.72 -9.37 -5.93
N MET A 67 -15.63 -10.12 -6.06
CA MET A 67 -14.81 -10.15 -7.27
C MET A 67 -15.49 -10.82 -8.49
N SER A 68 -16.72 -11.28 -8.38
CA SER A 68 -17.46 -11.95 -9.47
C SER A 68 -17.88 -11.03 -10.63
N GLY A 69 -17.72 -9.71 -10.50
CA GLY A 69 -18.00 -8.71 -11.55
C GLY A 69 -16.80 -7.77 -11.74
N MET A 70 -15.62 -8.32 -12.00
CA MET A 70 -14.33 -7.63 -11.91
C MET A 70 -14.26 -6.24 -12.59
N THR A 71 -14.91 -6.06 -13.74
CA THR A 71 -14.83 -4.78 -14.47
C THR A 71 -15.43 -3.63 -13.67
N ASP A 72 -16.64 -3.78 -13.15
CA ASP A 72 -17.31 -2.73 -12.37
C ASP A 72 -16.61 -2.49 -11.04
N THR A 73 -16.05 -3.54 -10.43
CA THR A 73 -15.33 -3.47 -9.17
C THR A 73 -14.00 -2.73 -9.32
N ILE A 74 -13.26 -2.92 -10.40
CA ILE A 74 -12.01 -2.17 -10.67
C ILE A 74 -12.31 -0.67 -10.83
N SER A 75 -13.38 -0.32 -11.54
CA SER A 75 -13.81 1.09 -11.67
C SER A 75 -14.19 1.72 -10.32
N GLN A 76 -14.80 0.95 -9.40
CA GLN A 76 -15.11 1.41 -8.05
C GLN A 76 -13.83 1.66 -7.22
N ILE A 77 -12.82 0.79 -7.30
CA ILE A 77 -11.52 1.02 -6.64
C ILE A 77 -10.85 2.27 -7.21
N ALA A 78 -10.84 2.44 -8.54
CA ALA A 78 -10.27 3.63 -9.17
C ALA A 78 -10.97 4.91 -8.67
N ALA A 79 -12.29 4.88 -8.50
CA ALA A 79 -13.07 6.00 -7.96
C ALA A 79 -12.74 6.28 -6.49
N LEU A 80 -12.59 5.22 -5.66
CA LEU A 80 -12.17 5.34 -4.27
C LEU A 80 -10.79 5.98 -4.17
N LEU A 81 -9.80 5.49 -4.93
CA LEU A 81 -8.45 6.07 -4.97
C LEU A 81 -8.46 7.54 -5.40
N LYS A 82 -9.23 7.91 -6.44
CA LYS A 82 -9.39 9.32 -6.84
C LYS A 82 -9.91 10.18 -5.71
N THR A 83 -10.88 9.68 -4.96
CA THR A 83 -11.47 10.42 -3.83
C THR A 83 -10.44 10.61 -2.72
N ILE A 84 -9.69 9.56 -2.36
CA ILE A 84 -8.63 9.63 -1.34
C ILE A 84 -7.54 10.63 -1.76
N HIS A 85 -7.06 10.54 -3.01
CA HIS A 85 -5.96 11.37 -3.53
C HIS A 85 -6.33 12.85 -3.72
N GLN A 86 -7.59 13.24 -3.59
CA GLN A 86 -8.03 14.64 -3.61
C GLN A 86 -8.02 15.30 -2.22
N LEU A 87 -7.76 14.51 -1.17
CA LEU A 87 -7.76 15.00 0.20
C LEU A 87 -6.39 15.54 0.62
N ASP A 88 -6.42 16.45 1.59
CA ASP A 88 -5.21 16.88 2.28
C ASP A 88 -4.87 15.86 3.38
N GLY A 89 -3.70 15.28 3.32
CA GLY A 89 -3.24 14.22 4.25
C GLY A 89 -2.31 14.70 5.35
N GLY A 90 -2.17 16.01 5.55
CA GLY A 90 -1.28 16.55 6.55
C GLY A 90 0.22 16.48 6.19
N GLY A 91 1.09 16.62 7.18
CA GLY A 91 2.52 16.85 6.97
C GLY A 91 3.40 15.61 6.83
N ARG A 92 2.88 14.39 7.04
CA ARG A 92 3.69 13.18 6.88
C ARG A 92 3.82 12.81 5.41
N VAL A 93 5.06 12.63 4.95
CA VAL A 93 5.36 12.18 3.59
C VAL A 93 5.93 10.76 3.65
N MET A 94 5.42 9.88 2.80
CA MET A 94 6.02 8.57 2.58
C MET A 94 7.26 8.73 1.70
N ASP A 95 8.38 8.23 2.21
CA ASP A 95 9.66 8.18 1.54
C ASP A 95 10.12 6.73 1.48
N VAL A 96 10.09 6.12 0.29
CA VAL A 96 10.44 4.71 0.08
C VAL A 96 11.88 4.44 0.50
N ARG A 97 12.83 5.34 0.21
CA ARG A 97 14.23 5.23 0.62
C ARG A 97 14.38 5.26 2.13
N GLY A 98 13.79 6.25 2.78
CA GLY A 98 13.83 6.38 4.24
C GLY A 98 13.15 5.21 4.93
N LYS A 99 12.01 4.74 4.40
CA LYS A 99 11.29 3.58 4.93
C LYS A 99 12.11 2.29 4.80
N SER A 100 12.71 2.03 3.63
CA SER A 100 13.57 0.87 3.43
C SER A 100 14.79 0.90 4.36
N ALA A 101 15.42 2.05 4.56
CA ALA A 101 16.53 2.21 5.50
C ALA A 101 16.13 1.89 6.96
N LYS A 102 14.92 2.29 7.38
CA LYS A 102 14.39 1.95 8.72
C LYS A 102 14.12 0.45 8.84
N TYR A 103 13.56 -0.18 7.82
CA TYR A 103 13.36 -1.62 7.81
C TYR A 103 14.69 -2.37 7.92
N TRP A 104 15.72 -1.96 7.18
CA TRP A 104 17.04 -2.54 7.28
C TRP A 104 17.68 -2.44 8.68
N GLN A 105 17.39 -1.36 9.43
CA GLN A 105 17.83 -1.23 10.83
C GLN A 105 17.14 -2.20 11.78
N ALA A 106 15.92 -2.64 11.43
CA ALA A 106 15.11 -3.54 12.24
C ALA A 106 15.26 -5.03 11.87
N ILE A 107 15.79 -5.33 10.67
CA ILE A 107 15.97 -6.70 10.18
C ILE A 107 17.17 -7.36 10.87
N ASN A 108 17.02 -8.63 11.28
CA ASN A 108 18.17 -9.44 11.65
C ASN A 108 18.99 -9.79 10.38
N THR A 109 20.22 -9.26 10.31
CA THR A 109 21.08 -9.33 9.12
C THR A 109 21.87 -10.63 8.99
N ASP A 110 21.77 -11.55 9.95
CA ASP A 110 22.60 -12.76 9.99
C ASP A 110 21.96 -13.96 9.25
N GLY A 111 20.86 -13.73 8.53
CA GLY A 111 20.08 -14.78 7.87
C GLY A 111 20.19 -14.77 6.34
N ILE A 112 19.94 -15.92 5.71
CA ILE A 112 19.93 -16.10 4.26
C ILE A 112 18.94 -15.17 3.54
N ARG A 113 17.83 -14.81 4.17
CA ARG A 113 16.85 -13.86 3.62
C ARG A 113 17.45 -12.46 3.50
N ALA A 114 18.18 -11.99 4.52
CA ALA A 114 18.82 -10.69 4.49
C ALA A 114 19.91 -10.62 3.40
N GLU A 115 20.67 -11.69 3.20
CA GLU A 115 21.67 -11.79 2.13
C GLU A 115 21.02 -11.64 0.74
N LYS A 116 19.93 -12.37 0.49
CA LYS A 116 19.18 -12.30 -0.77
C LYS A 116 18.56 -10.92 -1.00
N LEU A 117 17.98 -10.29 0.03
CA LEU A 117 17.45 -8.93 -0.06
C LEU A 117 18.52 -7.90 -0.38
N ARG A 118 19.74 -8.02 0.18
CA ARG A 118 20.87 -7.14 -0.14
C ARG A 118 21.31 -7.26 -1.60
N ALA A 119 21.26 -8.45 -2.17
CA ALA A 119 21.62 -8.67 -3.58
C ALA A 119 20.65 -7.93 -4.54
N ILE A 120 19.37 -7.81 -4.14
CA ILE A 120 18.34 -7.10 -4.92
C ILE A 120 18.36 -5.59 -4.64
N GLU A 121 18.70 -5.16 -3.43
CA GLU A 121 18.67 -3.76 -3.01
C GLU A 121 19.35 -2.81 -4.00
N GLN A 122 20.55 -3.18 -4.50
CA GLN A 122 21.30 -2.35 -5.44
C GLN A 122 20.54 -2.12 -6.75
N LYS A 123 19.84 -3.13 -7.25
CA LYS A 123 18.99 -3.01 -8.46
C LYS A 123 17.79 -2.12 -8.21
N VAL A 124 17.12 -2.28 -7.07
CA VAL A 124 15.94 -1.48 -6.70
C VAL A 124 16.28 -0.01 -6.52
N GLN A 125 17.51 0.35 -6.10
CA GLN A 125 17.91 1.75 -5.92
C GLN A 125 17.76 2.60 -7.18
N ALA A 126 17.91 2.03 -8.37
CA ALA A 126 17.71 2.75 -9.63
C ALA A 126 16.23 3.18 -9.81
N PHE A 127 15.29 2.33 -9.40
CA PHE A 127 13.84 2.60 -9.47
C PHE A 127 13.44 3.66 -8.45
N ILE A 128 13.94 3.58 -7.22
CA ILE A 128 13.70 4.58 -6.17
C ILE A 128 14.25 5.95 -6.61
N LEU A 129 15.47 5.99 -7.15
CA LEU A 129 16.06 7.23 -7.66
C LEU A 129 15.25 7.84 -8.81
N TRP A 130 14.73 7.00 -9.69
CA TRP A 130 13.88 7.45 -10.79
C TRP A 130 12.60 8.08 -10.25
N ALA A 131 11.90 7.41 -9.32
CA ALA A 131 10.66 7.90 -8.72
C ALA A 131 10.86 9.23 -7.96
N GLU A 132 11.96 9.37 -7.22
CA GLU A 132 12.32 10.61 -6.52
C GLU A 132 12.56 11.79 -7.47
N ASN A 133 13.08 11.53 -8.68
CA ASN A 133 13.33 12.56 -9.69
C ASN A 133 12.08 12.97 -10.47
N GLU A 134 11.01 12.18 -10.42
CA GLU A 134 9.72 12.51 -10.98
C GLU A 134 9.03 13.59 -10.11
N ASN A 135 9.23 14.84 -10.46
CA ASN A 135 8.73 15.99 -9.69
C ASN A 135 7.20 16.10 -9.77
N ARG A 136 6.48 15.32 -8.94
CA ARG A 136 5.02 15.36 -8.81
C ARG A 136 4.61 15.85 -7.44
N SER A 137 3.49 16.58 -7.39
CA SER A 137 2.89 16.98 -6.13
C SER A 137 2.35 15.73 -5.42
N PRO A 138 2.79 15.44 -4.17
CA PRO A 138 2.27 14.34 -3.41
C PRO A 138 0.79 14.56 -3.08
N CYS A 139 0.02 13.49 -2.97
CA CYS A 139 -1.36 13.48 -2.49
C CYS A 139 -1.49 12.54 -1.29
N LEU A 140 -2.62 12.59 -0.58
CA LEU A 140 -2.91 11.59 0.44
C LEU A 140 -3.01 10.22 -0.21
N CYS A 141 -2.21 9.26 0.25
CA CYS A 141 -2.24 7.86 -0.14
C CYS A 141 -2.56 6.99 1.07
N HIS A 142 -3.26 5.90 0.84
CA HIS A 142 -3.51 4.87 1.86
C HIS A 142 -2.24 4.05 2.13
N ASN A 143 -1.47 3.78 1.09
CA ASN A 143 -0.22 3.01 1.06
C ASN A 143 -0.35 1.52 1.46
N ASP A 144 -1.56 1.04 1.75
CA ASP A 144 -1.85 -0.35 2.12
C ASP A 144 -3.28 -0.76 1.73
N LEU A 145 -3.77 -0.29 0.54
CA LEU A 145 -5.13 -0.58 0.08
C LEU A 145 -5.23 -1.99 -0.53
N LEU A 146 -4.95 -3.00 0.32
CA LEU A 146 -5.11 -4.41 0.02
C LEU A 146 -6.60 -4.80 -0.01
N ALA A 147 -6.92 -5.95 -0.59
CA ALA A 147 -8.30 -6.43 -0.67
C ALA A 147 -8.96 -6.57 0.71
N GLU A 148 -8.23 -7.05 1.71
CA GLU A 148 -8.68 -7.16 3.10
C GLU A 148 -8.93 -5.83 3.80
N ASN A 149 -8.38 -4.73 3.28
CA ASN A 149 -8.54 -3.38 3.81
C ASN A 149 -9.69 -2.60 3.12
N ILE A 150 -10.53 -3.28 2.35
CA ILE A 150 -11.72 -2.71 1.71
C ILE A 150 -12.97 -3.47 2.15
N ILE A 151 -13.98 -2.72 2.57
CA ILE A 151 -15.32 -3.25 2.89
C ILE A 151 -16.30 -2.69 1.86
N VAL A 152 -17.11 -3.56 1.29
CA VAL A 152 -18.31 -3.16 0.53
C VAL A 152 -19.45 -3.02 1.53
N ALA A 153 -19.79 -1.80 1.86
CA ALA A 153 -20.88 -1.51 2.79
C ALA A 153 -22.25 -1.91 2.21
N ASP A 154 -23.25 -2.08 3.07
CA ASP A 154 -24.61 -2.49 2.67
C ASP A 154 -25.27 -1.55 1.63
N ASP A 155 -24.81 -0.30 1.54
CA ASP A 155 -25.21 0.69 0.53
C ASP A 155 -24.36 0.68 -0.75
N ASN A 156 -23.52 -0.35 -0.93
CA ASN A 156 -22.58 -0.55 -2.04
C ASN A 156 -21.41 0.47 -2.10
N ARG A 157 -21.19 1.30 -1.09
CA ARG A 157 -19.99 2.12 -1.01
C ARG A 157 -18.78 1.28 -0.63
N LEU A 158 -17.63 1.62 -1.17
CA LEU A 158 -16.35 1.09 -0.70
C LEU A 158 -15.88 1.93 0.49
N VAL A 159 -15.50 1.26 1.56
CA VAL A 159 -14.94 1.86 2.77
C VAL A 159 -13.55 1.28 3.00
N ALA A 160 -12.54 2.14 2.98
CA ALA A 160 -11.17 1.75 3.30
C ALA A 160 -10.97 1.71 4.82
N ILE A 161 -10.29 0.68 5.30
CA ILE A 161 -9.94 0.48 6.71
C ILE A 161 -8.43 0.32 6.85
N ASP A 162 -7.92 0.43 8.08
CA ASP A 162 -6.52 0.28 8.44
C ASP A 162 -5.56 1.30 7.80
N TRP A 163 -5.75 2.54 8.17
CA TRP A 163 -5.02 3.72 7.67
C TRP A 163 -3.64 3.93 8.31
N GLU A 164 -3.06 2.91 8.93
CA GLU A 164 -1.82 3.04 9.70
C GLU A 164 -0.58 3.42 8.85
N TYR A 165 -0.61 3.12 7.55
CA TYR A 165 0.44 3.48 6.59
C TYR A 165 0.13 4.77 5.81
N ALA A 166 -1.02 5.38 6.03
CA ALA A 166 -1.43 6.55 5.26
C ALA A 166 -0.46 7.73 5.44
N ALA A 167 -0.16 8.38 4.33
CA ALA A 167 0.75 9.53 4.26
C ALA A 167 0.60 10.24 2.91
N MET A 168 1.12 11.45 2.79
CA MET A 168 1.31 12.11 1.50
C MET A 168 2.34 11.33 0.68
N GLY A 169 2.04 11.01 -0.57
CA GLY A 169 2.90 10.19 -1.40
C GLY A 169 2.57 10.23 -2.87
N ASP A 170 3.18 9.31 -3.62
CA ASP A 170 2.89 9.12 -5.03
C ASP A 170 1.61 8.30 -5.23
N PRO A 171 0.57 8.83 -5.91
CA PRO A 171 -0.65 8.08 -6.18
C PRO A 171 -0.42 6.76 -6.94
N TYR A 172 0.65 6.66 -7.70
CA TYR A 172 1.00 5.42 -8.39
C TYR A 172 1.49 4.32 -7.45
N PHE A 173 1.95 4.69 -6.24
CA PHE A 173 2.25 3.69 -5.22
C PHE A 173 0.97 3.00 -4.72
N ASP A 174 -0.11 3.74 -4.46
CA ASP A 174 -1.41 3.14 -4.12
C ASP A 174 -1.98 2.27 -5.25
N LEU A 175 -1.86 2.74 -6.51
CA LEU A 175 -2.22 1.92 -7.67
C LEU A 175 -1.42 0.62 -7.72
N ALA A 176 -0.11 0.68 -7.42
CA ALA A 176 0.76 -0.50 -7.37
C ALA A 176 0.35 -1.46 -6.24
N VAL A 177 0.01 -0.95 -5.05
CA VAL A 177 -0.53 -1.75 -3.94
C VAL A 177 -1.79 -2.51 -4.37
N VAL A 178 -2.72 -1.84 -5.05
CA VAL A 178 -3.94 -2.49 -5.56
C VAL A 178 -3.59 -3.56 -6.59
N VAL A 179 -2.72 -3.26 -7.57
CA VAL A 179 -2.33 -4.25 -8.59
C VAL A 179 -1.73 -5.51 -7.97
N GLU A 180 -0.81 -5.36 -7.02
CA GLU A 180 -0.12 -6.47 -6.38
C GLU A 180 -1.00 -7.18 -5.34
N GLY A 181 -1.63 -6.42 -4.45
CA GLY A 181 -2.42 -6.95 -3.34
C GLY A 181 -3.73 -7.62 -3.77
N HIS A 182 -4.25 -7.26 -4.95
CA HIS A 182 -5.43 -7.89 -5.56
C HIS A 182 -5.07 -8.86 -6.68
N GLU A 183 -3.78 -9.09 -6.94
CA GLU A 183 -3.26 -9.99 -7.98
C GLU A 183 -3.89 -9.73 -9.37
N LEU A 184 -3.96 -8.44 -9.75
CA LEU A 184 -4.62 -8.05 -10.99
C LEU A 184 -3.89 -8.60 -12.22
N THR A 185 -4.66 -9.11 -13.18
CA THR A 185 -4.11 -9.47 -14.49
C THR A 185 -3.68 -8.21 -15.28
N PRO A 186 -2.81 -8.31 -16.28
CA PRO A 186 -2.42 -7.15 -17.10
C PRO A 186 -3.59 -6.40 -17.74
N PHE A 187 -4.71 -7.08 -18.02
CA PHE A 187 -5.92 -6.46 -18.51
C PHE A 187 -6.55 -5.54 -17.44
N PHE A 188 -6.73 -6.04 -16.23
CA PHE A 188 -7.32 -5.27 -15.12
C PHE A 188 -6.38 -4.19 -14.57
N GLU A 189 -5.06 -4.41 -14.61
CA GLU A 189 -4.06 -3.38 -14.33
C GLU A 189 -4.23 -2.17 -15.26
N ARG A 190 -4.32 -2.42 -16.57
CA ARG A 190 -4.54 -1.36 -17.56
C ARG A 190 -5.88 -0.68 -17.38
N GLN A 191 -6.95 -1.44 -17.08
CA GLN A 191 -8.27 -0.88 -16.79
C GLN A 191 -8.23 0.00 -15.55
N LEU A 192 -7.64 -0.47 -14.43
CA LEU A 192 -7.51 0.33 -13.20
C LEU A 192 -6.84 1.69 -13.50
N LEU A 193 -5.73 1.65 -14.22
CA LEU A 193 -5.00 2.88 -14.54
C LEU A 193 -5.81 3.78 -15.50
N SER A 194 -6.47 3.20 -16.52
CA SER A 194 -7.34 3.95 -17.43
C SER A 194 -8.50 4.62 -16.70
N ASP A 195 -9.18 3.88 -15.82
CA ASP A 195 -10.29 4.40 -15.03
C ASP A 195 -9.81 5.47 -14.03
N TYR A 196 -8.62 5.28 -13.45
CA TYR A 196 -8.02 6.26 -12.56
C TYR A 196 -7.63 7.56 -13.30
N LEU A 197 -7.03 7.48 -14.48
CA LEU A 197 -6.65 8.65 -15.28
C LEU A 197 -7.85 9.31 -15.98
N GLY A 198 -8.90 8.54 -16.28
CA GLY A 198 -10.04 8.95 -17.11
C GLY A 198 -9.73 8.95 -18.61
N CYS A 199 -8.62 8.34 -19.01
CA CYS A 199 -8.19 8.17 -20.40
C CYS A 199 -7.29 6.95 -20.52
N GLU A 200 -7.01 6.54 -21.75
CA GLU A 200 -6.08 5.45 -22.02
C GLU A 200 -4.65 5.82 -21.56
N PRO A 201 -4.00 4.98 -20.73
CA PRO A 201 -2.68 5.29 -20.19
C PRO A 201 -1.60 5.30 -21.27
N SER A 202 -0.74 6.28 -21.25
CA SER A 202 0.48 6.36 -22.07
C SER A 202 1.52 5.32 -21.64
N ALA A 203 2.52 5.07 -22.50
CA ALA A 203 3.65 4.23 -22.16
C ALA A 203 4.43 4.74 -20.92
N ALA A 204 4.51 6.07 -20.73
CA ALA A 204 5.16 6.66 -19.57
C ALA A 204 4.38 6.39 -18.26
N GLU A 205 3.05 6.48 -18.30
CA GLU A 205 2.19 6.17 -17.15
C GLU A 205 2.23 4.68 -16.78
N MET A 206 2.19 3.79 -17.78
CA MET A 206 2.38 2.37 -17.55
C MET A 206 3.75 2.07 -16.93
N ARG A 207 4.82 2.69 -17.43
CA ARG A 207 6.18 2.55 -16.87
C ARG A 207 6.24 2.99 -15.42
N ARG A 208 5.62 4.14 -15.10
CA ARG A 208 5.57 4.64 -13.72
C ARG A 208 4.88 3.63 -12.78
N LEU A 209 3.75 3.08 -13.20
CA LEU A 209 3.07 2.05 -12.43
C LEU A 209 3.99 0.84 -12.18
N GLN A 210 4.71 0.38 -13.21
CA GLN A 210 5.64 -0.74 -13.05
C GLN A 210 6.78 -0.41 -12.06
N TYR A 211 7.28 0.82 -12.06
CA TYR A 211 8.34 1.23 -11.12
C TYR A 211 7.82 1.24 -9.68
N CYS A 212 6.64 1.80 -9.43
CA CYS A 212 6.01 1.76 -8.10
C CYS A 212 5.68 0.31 -7.66
N ARG A 213 5.38 -0.61 -8.59
CA ARG A 213 5.21 -2.04 -8.29
C ARG A 213 6.52 -2.68 -7.81
N VAL A 214 7.66 -2.29 -8.37
CA VAL A 214 8.98 -2.70 -7.88
C VAL A 214 9.22 -2.19 -6.47
N GLU A 215 8.94 -0.91 -6.21
CA GLU A 215 9.07 -0.30 -4.89
C GLU A 215 8.20 -0.98 -3.84
N TYR A 216 6.93 -1.23 -4.16
CA TYR A 216 6.01 -1.93 -3.26
C TYR A 216 6.48 -3.36 -2.97
N ALA A 217 6.81 -4.15 -4.00
CA ALA A 217 7.27 -5.53 -3.82
C ALA A 217 8.54 -5.61 -2.97
N TYR A 218 9.45 -4.64 -3.12
CA TYR A 218 10.64 -4.55 -2.29
C TYR A 218 10.31 -4.23 -0.83
N LEU A 219 9.47 -3.20 -0.58
CA LEU A 219 9.05 -2.85 0.77
C LEU A 219 8.26 -3.97 1.46
N GLU A 220 7.42 -4.70 0.72
CA GLU A 220 6.70 -5.88 1.23
C GLU A 220 7.67 -6.96 1.74
N LEU A 221 8.70 -7.30 0.95
CA LEU A 221 9.72 -8.28 1.36
C LEU A 221 10.50 -7.82 2.60
N LEU A 222 10.87 -6.54 2.67
CA LEU A 222 11.52 -5.96 3.84
C LEU A 222 10.59 -6.00 5.07
N TRP A 223 9.30 -5.67 4.89
CA TRP A 223 8.31 -5.72 5.96
C TRP A 223 8.21 -7.13 6.57
N TYR A 224 8.12 -8.17 5.72
CA TYR A 224 8.11 -9.55 6.21
C TYR A 224 9.42 -9.93 6.93
N ALA A 225 10.55 -9.43 6.49
CA ALA A 225 11.83 -9.64 7.17
C ALA A 225 11.86 -8.97 8.55
N VAL A 226 11.31 -7.76 8.69
CA VAL A 226 11.12 -7.08 10.00
C VAL A 226 10.19 -7.88 10.89
N GLN A 227 9.04 -8.31 10.37
CA GLN A 227 8.06 -9.09 11.13
C GLN A 227 8.64 -10.41 11.62
N SER A 228 9.43 -11.10 10.81
CA SER A 228 10.12 -12.33 11.20
C SER A 228 11.09 -12.14 12.37
N SER A 229 11.59 -10.92 12.56
CA SER A 229 12.52 -10.57 13.64
C SER A 229 11.81 -10.15 14.94
N SER A 230 10.54 -9.71 14.87
CA SER A 230 9.87 -9.03 15.99
C SER A 230 8.46 -9.55 16.31
N SER A 231 7.89 -10.43 15.49
CA SER A 231 6.50 -10.90 15.58
C SER A 231 6.40 -12.39 15.22
N PRO A 232 5.36 -13.10 15.67
CA PRO A 232 5.08 -14.46 15.23
C PRO A 232 4.56 -14.55 13.77
N ILE A 233 4.37 -13.42 13.08
CA ILE A 233 3.96 -13.40 11.67
C ILE A 233 5.17 -13.79 10.83
N LEU A 234 5.13 -15.00 10.30
CA LEU A 234 6.19 -15.56 9.47
C LEU A 234 5.66 -15.73 8.04
N MET A 235 6.35 -15.11 7.08
CA MET A 235 6.18 -15.51 5.68
C MET A 235 6.83 -16.90 5.50
N PRO A 236 6.11 -17.91 4.96
CA PRO A 236 6.72 -19.19 4.61
C PRO A 236 7.91 -19.00 3.67
N ASP A 237 8.95 -19.82 3.83
CA ASP A 237 10.16 -19.71 3.00
C ASP A 237 9.85 -19.81 1.50
N GLN A 238 8.95 -20.72 1.11
CA GLN A 238 8.55 -20.88 -0.27
C GLN A 238 7.92 -19.58 -0.84
N LEU A 239 7.02 -18.95 -0.10
CA LEU A 239 6.39 -17.70 -0.53
C LEU A 239 7.40 -16.55 -0.63
N PHE A 240 8.33 -16.47 0.33
CA PHE A 240 9.43 -15.50 0.27
C PHE A 240 10.28 -15.67 -1.00
N GLU A 241 10.66 -16.89 -1.34
CA GLU A 241 11.44 -17.19 -2.54
C GLU A 241 10.64 -16.85 -3.82
N GLU A 242 9.37 -17.19 -3.90
CA GLU A 242 8.50 -16.85 -5.02
C GLU A 242 8.41 -15.34 -5.23
N ARG A 243 8.18 -14.57 -4.16
CA ARG A 243 8.13 -13.11 -4.21
C ARG A 243 9.47 -12.49 -4.64
N LEU A 244 10.57 -13.03 -4.12
CA LEU A 244 11.91 -12.57 -4.46
C LEU A 244 12.25 -12.83 -5.93
N ILE A 245 11.92 -14.02 -6.45
CA ILE A 245 12.09 -14.37 -7.86
C ILE A 245 11.26 -13.44 -8.75
N ASN A 246 10.01 -13.20 -8.39
CA ASN A 246 9.13 -12.32 -9.14
C ASN A 246 9.68 -10.89 -9.20
N LEU A 247 10.21 -10.37 -8.09
CA LEU A 247 10.85 -9.06 -8.05
C LEU A 247 12.10 -9.03 -8.94
N ASP A 248 13.00 -10.03 -8.84
CA ASP A 248 14.21 -10.09 -9.66
C ASP A 248 13.89 -10.18 -11.18
N GLN A 249 12.88 -10.93 -11.55
CA GLN A 249 12.41 -10.99 -12.94
C GLN A 249 11.91 -9.64 -13.46
N ARG A 250 11.19 -8.88 -12.65
CA ARG A 250 10.73 -7.52 -13.00
C ARG A 250 11.91 -6.58 -13.18
N LEU A 251 12.85 -6.58 -12.25
CA LEU A 251 14.05 -5.76 -12.34
C LEU A 251 14.82 -6.03 -13.66
N ASN A 252 15.01 -7.30 -14.00
CA ASN A 252 15.74 -7.68 -15.22
C ASN A 252 14.95 -7.38 -16.53
N SER A 253 13.62 -7.38 -16.49
CA SER A 253 12.79 -7.03 -17.66
C SER A 253 12.83 -5.54 -17.99
N HIS A 254 13.01 -4.67 -17.00
CA HIS A 254 13.13 -3.24 -17.20
C HIS A 254 14.50 -2.81 -17.71
N ASP A 255 15.59 -3.45 -17.27
CA ASP A 255 16.94 -3.20 -17.80
C ASP A 255 17.01 -3.42 -19.33
N SER A 256 16.22 -4.35 -19.87
CA SER A 256 16.15 -4.62 -21.30
C SER A 256 15.35 -3.57 -22.09
N LEU A 257 14.39 -2.90 -21.47
CA LEU A 257 13.58 -1.85 -22.11
C LEU A 257 14.32 -0.51 -22.19
N ASP A 258 15.05 -0.14 -21.15
CA ASP A 258 15.84 1.11 -21.12
C ASP A 258 17.06 1.04 -22.04
N ALA A 259 17.66 -0.14 -22.21
CA ALA A 259 18.75 -0.34 -23.18
C ALA A 259 18.31 -0.13 -24.65
N ASN A 260 17.07 -0.48 -25.00
CA ASN A 260 16.53 -0.29 -26.34
C ASN A 260 16.07 1.16 -26.63
N THR A 261 15.70 1.92 -25.60
CA THR A 261 15.26 3.33 -25.74
C THR A 261 16.44 4.30 -25.88
N SER A 262 17.66 3.88 -25.49
CA SER A 262 18.89 4.67 -25.63
C SER A 262 19.56 4.54 -26.98
N MET A 263 19.00 3.75 -27.91
CA MET A 263 19.52 3.52 -29.27
C MET A 263 18.67 4.17 -30.38
N GLU A 264 17.61 4.90 -30.03
CA GLU A 264 16.84 5.75 -30.94
C GLU A 264 17.11 7.24 -30.63
#